data_0f5ce2479426e6661553e77524e4ac72
#
_entry.id   0f5ce2479426e6661553e77524e4ac72
#
_cell.length_a   1.000
_cell.length_b   1.000
_cell.length_c   1.000
_cell.angle_alpha   90.00
_cell.angle_beta   90.00
_cell.angle_gamma   90.00
#
_symmetry.space_group_name_H-M   'P 1'
#
loop_
_entity.id
_entity.type
_entity.pdbx_description
1 polymer ?
#
loop_
_entity_poly.entity_id
_entity_poly.type
_entity_poly.pdbx_seq_one_letter_code
_entity_poly.pdbx_strand_id
1 'polypeptide(L)'
;MREIHHALVLNMHQPPNNLDRLLETNEWEAKEILFAYDRMPRALWDYQDIARVHLSLSGTLLETLSNPNFQERAYGMVDCGKLLWHLQNQQMFEILGTGYYHPVLALIPEADWDEHIARWQAIARHLLWRTQFNGFWPPEMGFDMKLIPHLKKAGYRYVMVDCEYVDPVDSMHWQELRYRPHIAEYGGEEIVIIVRDRELSDAQLAGMDYGWFYHELHERTKWCDFPPLVTTATDGDNGGWFRNVAEKANFWTYFYHEAMEEIRAGHSTLRPIFISDYLDRFGAQGRVTVRRGAWNTDTHHGWDFHQWQGSWIQRDTMVRVHDLSREFHAVAQAVANARDPNPELARVLNEAHWHLLRAETSCNFYWGEAWVHKSHADLDDVAWHLGEAKALLGPRWVGIAAEPAETPTEEAAKPATEPDEAPPTPKDD
;
A
#
# COMPACT_ATOMS: atom_id res chain seq x y z
N MET A 1 11.69 21.39 -25.69
CA MET A 1 10.62 20.49 -25.22
C MET A 1 10.38 20.79 -23.74
N ARG A 2 9.15 20.63 -23.26
CA ARG A 2 8.81 20.83 -21.84
C ARG A 2 9.38 19.68 -20.99
N GLU A 3 9.84 19.97 -19.79
CA GLU A 3 10.24 18.94 -18.84
C GLU A 3 9.02 18.15 -18.35
N ILE A 4 9.17 16.84 -18.22
CA ILE A 4 8.17 15.93 -17.69
C ILE A 4 8.73 15.37 -16.38
N HIS A 5 8.07 15.68 -15.28
CA HIS A 5 8.45 15.17 -13.97
C HIS A 5 7.93 13.74 -13.79
N HIS A 6 8.78 12.84 -13.33
CA HIS A 6 8.42 11.44 -13.11
C HIS A 6 8.71 11.02 -11.68
N ALA A 7 7.69 10.52 -11.02
CA ALA A 7 7.78 9.88 -9.72
C ALA A 7 7.64 8.36 -9.89
N LEU A 8 8.73 7.63 -9.72
CA LEU A 8 8.72 6.16 -9.62
C LEU A 8 8.43 5.78 -8.18
N VAL A 9 7.42 4.94 -7.97
CA VAL A 9 7.01 4.44 -6.65
C VAL A 9 7.04 2.93 -6.65
N LEU A 10 7.72 2.33 -5.68
CA LEU A 10 7.82 0.88 -5.52
C LEU A 10 7.28 0.47 -4.14
N ASN A 11 6.29 -0.40 -4.16
CA ASN A 11 5.80 -1.07 -2.96
C ASN A 11 6.59 -2.35 -2.73
N MET A 12 7.07 -2.53 -1.49
CA MET A 12 7.83 -3.71 -1.08
C MET A 12 7.20 -4.30 0.16
N HIS A 13 6.61 -5.46 0.00
CA HIS A 13 5.87 -6.11 1.07
C HIS A 13 6.13 -7.61 1.11
N GLN A 14 6.39 -8.11 2.32
CA GLN A 14 6.33 -9.54 2.60
C GLN A 14 5.45 -9.78 3.83
N PRO A 15 4.49 -10.71 3.74
CA PRO A 15 3.65 -11.02 4.89
C PRO A 15 4.47 -11.64 6.03
N PRO A 16 3.94 -11.63 7.25
CA PRO A 16 4.64 -12.15 8.42
C PRO A 16 5.19 -13.57 8.20
N ASN A 17 6.43 -13.80 8.55
CA ASN A 17 7.15 -15.08 8.47
C ASN A 17 7.27 -15.68 7.05
N ASN A 18 6.89 -14.97 5.98
CA ASN A 18 6.93 -15.53 4.63
C ASN A 18 8.35 -15.80 4.15
N LEU A 19 9.27 -14.86 4.30
CA LEU A 19 10.67 -15.05 3.90
C LEU A 19 11.36 -16.13 4.73
N ASP A 20 11.09 -16.21 6.04
CA ASP A 20 11.62 -17.28 6.89
C ASP A 20 11.18 -18.66 6.40
N ARG A 21 9.89 -18.80 6.07
CA ARG A 21 9.35 -20.03 5.52
C ARG A 21 9.96 -20.35 4.15
N LEU A 22 10.11 -19.35 3.29
CA LEU A 22 10.70 -19.56 1.96
C LEU A 22 12.18 -19.99 2.04
N LEU A 23 12.96 -19.47 2.98
CA LEU A 23 14.33 -19.94 3.22
C LEU A 23 14.39 -21.44 3.57
N GLU A 24 13.32 -22.00 4.13
CA GLU A 24 13.23 -23.42 4.48
C GLU A 24 12.62 -24.28 3.37
N THR A 25 11.67 -23.75 2.62
CA THR A 25 10.85 -24.54 1.70
C THR A 25 11.12 -24.26 0.23
N ASN A 26 11.61 -23.07 -0.12
CA ASN A 26 11.92 -22.64 -1.48
C ASN A 26 12.99 -21.53 -1.48
N GLU A 27 14.20 -21.92 -1.16
CA GLU A 27 15.36 -21.00 -1.06
C GLU A 27 15.58 -20.18 -2.34
N TRP A 28 15.29 -20.75 -3.50
CA TRP A 28 15.44 -20.04 -4.78
C TRP A 28 14.48 -18.84 -4.85
N GLU A 29 13.23 -18.99 -4.47
CA GLU A 29 12.25 -17.88 -4.45
C GLU A 29 12.62 -16.84 -3.40
N ALA A 30 13.05 -17.26 -2.20
CA ALA A 30 13.55 -16.34 -1.19
C ALA A 30 14.70 -15.47 -1.72
N LYS A 31 15.63 -16.08 -2.45
CA LYS A 31 16.77 -15.40 -3.07
C LYS A 31 16.34 -14.41 -4.13
N GLU A 32 15.39 -14.74 -5.00
CA GLU A 32 14.89 -13.81 -6.02
C GLU A 32 14.24 -12.57 -5.39
N ILE A 33 13.42 -12.76 -4.34
CA ILE A 33 12.79 -11.68 -3.59
C ILE A 33 13.86 -10.79 -2.93
N LEU A 34 14.79 -11.40 -2.21
CA LEU A 34 15.87 -10.67 -1.53
C LEU A 34 16.74 -9.89 -2.53
N PHE A 35 17.00 -10.47 -3.72
CA PHE A 35 17.74 -9.79 -4.77
C PHE A 35 17.01 -8.60 -5.34
N ALA A 36 15.67 -8.63 -5.40
CA ALA A 36 14.90 -7.47 -5.85
C ALA A 36 15.13 -6.26 -4.90
N TYR A 37 15.21 -6.49 -3.59
CA TYR A 37 15.52 -5.44 -2.63
C TYR A 37 16.96 -4.94 -2.70
N ASP A 38 17.93 -5.84 -2.71
CA ASP A 38 19.35 -5.50 -2.66
C ASP A 38 19.86 -4.87 -3.98
N ARG A 39 19.27 -5.24 -5.09
CA ARG A 39 19.65 -4.73 -6.42
C ARG A 39 19.35 -3.25 -6.58
N MET A 40 18.24 -2.78 -6.06
CA MET A 40 17.79 -1.41 -6.21
C MET A 40 18.83 -0.38 -5.75
N PRO A 41 19.32 -0.35 -4.50
CA PRO A 41 20.30 0.64 -4.09
C PRO A 41 21.65 0.50 -4.83
N ARG A 42 22.00 -0.71 -5.26
CA ARG A 42 23.23 -0.93 -6.05
C ARG A 42 23.10 -0.37 -7.47
N ALA A 43 21.96 -0.58 -8.12
CA ALA A 43 21.70 -0.07 -9.46
C ALA A 43 21.66 1.47 -9.52
N LEU A 44 21.27 2.10 -8.42
CA LEU A 44 21.15 3.56 -8.32
C LEU A 44 22.43 4.25 -7.83
N TRP A 45 23.45 3.47 -7.42
CA TRP A 45 24.65 4.01 -6.79
C TRP A 45 25.36 5.09 -7.62
N ASP A 46 25.48 4.88 -8.91
CA ASP A 46 26.14 5.83 -9.82
C ASP A 46 25.23 6.99 -10.27
N TYR A 47 23.97 7.01 -9.86
CA TYR A 47 22.95 8.00 -10.26
C TYR A 47 22.38 8.81 -9.11
N GLN A 48 23.07 8.89 -7.96
CA GLN A 48 22.58 9.57 -6.76
C GLN A 48 22.25 11.06 -7.00
N ASP A 49 22.87 11.67 -7.99
CA ASP A 49 22.66 13.06 -8.40
C ASP A 49 21.32 13.27 -9.12
N ILE A 50 20.82 12.26 -9.85
CA ILE A 50 19.61 12.37 -10.69
C ILE A 50 18.49 11.40 -10.34
N ALA A 51 18.78 10.24 -9.75
CA ALA A 51 17.77 9.25 -9.40
C ALA A 51 16.92 9.71 -8.22
N ARG A 52 15.59 9.54 -8.35
CA ARG A 52 14.61 9.79 -7.28
C ARG A 52 13.56 8.68 -7.31
N VAL A 53 13.49 7.91 -6.25
CA VAL A 53 12.59 6.73 -6.12
C VAL A 53 11.84 6.81 -4.80
N HIS A 54 10.56 6.54 -4.84
CA HIS A 54 9.73 6.43 -3.63
C HIS A 54 9.61 4.97 -3.24
N LEU A 55 9.75 4.68 -1.96
CA LEU A 55 9.65 3.33 -1.44
C LEU A 55 8.61 3.23 -0.34
N SER A 56 7.64 2.34 -0.52
CA SER A 56 6.82 1.82 0.55
C SER A 56 7.41 0.49 1.01
N LEU A 57 7.73 0.36 2.28
CA LEU A 57 8.26 -0.87 2.89
C LEU A 57 7.32 -1.25 4.02
N SER A 58 6.68 -2.42 3.97
CA SER A 58 5.81 -2.85 5.07
C SER A 58 6.58 -3.02 6.39
N GLY A 59 5.89 -2.85 7.52
CA GLY A 59 6.50 -3.04 8.83
C GLY A 59 7.05 -4.44 9.02
N THR A 60 6.35 -5.45 8.51
CA THR A 60 6.76 -6.85 8.54
C THR A 60 8.03 -7.12 7.73
N LEU A 61 8.20 -6.46 6.59
CA LEU A 61 9.44 -6.55 5.83
C LEU A 61 10.60 -5.91 6.59
N LEU A 62 10.41 -4.71 7.14
CA LEU A 62 11.43 -4.03 7.95
C LEU A 62 11.84 -4.85 9.18
N GLU A 63 10.86 -5.45 9.87
CA GLU A 63 11.08 -6.35 10.99
C GLU A 63 11.92 -7.56 10.57
N THR A 64 11.55 -8.23 9.47
CA THR A 64 12.28 -9.39 8.95
C THR A 64 13.71 -9.03 8.58
N LEU A 65 13.93 -7.96 7.80
CA LEU A 65 15.27 -7.54 7.38
C LEU A 65 16.18 -7.11 8.55
N SER A 66 15.59 -6.64 9.65
CA SER A 66 16.35 -6.23 10.85
C SER A 66 16.58 -7.36 11.86
N ASN A 67 15.91 -8.50 11.71
CA ASN A 67 16.03 -9.64 12.62
C ASN A 67 17.40 -10.31 12.48
N PRO A 68 18.22 -10.40 13.56
CA PRO A 68 19.56 -10.97 13.47
C PRO A 68 19.57 -12.43 13.01
N ASN A 69 18.61 -13.24 13.43
CA ASN A 69 18.53 -14.65 13.03
C ASN A 69 18.21 -14.78 11.54
N PHE A 70 17.33 -13.92 11.02
CA PHE A 70 17.05 -13.87 9.59
C PHE A 70 18.28 -13.43 8.80
N GLN A 71 18.96 -12.38 9.25
CA GLN A 71 20.18 -11.86 8.62
C GLN A 71 21.27 -12.95 8.52
N GLU A 72 21.47 -13.73 9.58
CA GLU A 72 22.42 -14.84 9.58
C GLU A 72 22.06 -15.90 8.53
N ARG A 73 20.78 -16.27 8.44
CA ARG A 73 20.28 -17.25 7.46
C ARG A 73 20.35 -16.75 6.02
N ALA A 74 20.10 -15.47 5.80
CA ALA A 74 20.11 -14.83 4.48
C ALA A 74 21.52 -14.43 4.00
N TYR A 75 22.54 -14.46 4.87
CA TYR A 75 23.87 -13.86 4.64
C TYR A 75 24.58 -14.37 3.37
N GLY A 76 24.40 -15.62 2.98
CA GLY A 76 24.94 -16.18 1.74
C GLY A 76 24.26 -15.69 0.46
N MET A 77 23.12 -15.00 0.58
CA MET A 77 22.32 -14.46 -0.53
C MET A 77 22.44 -12.95 -0.57
N VAL A 78 22.04 -12.27 0.50
CA VAL A 78 21.99 -10.82 0.62
C VAL A 78 22.45 -10.40 2.02
N ASP A 79 23.25 -9.36 2.08
CA ASP A 79 23.60 -8.67 3.31
C ASP A 79 22.47 -7.68 3.68
N CYS A 80 21.51 -8.16 4.49
CA CYS A 80 20.37 -7.36 4.93
C CYS A 80 20.79 -6.13 5.75
N GLY A 81 21.87 -6.21 6.53
CA GLY A 81 22.43 -5.08 7.26
C GLY A 81 22.92 -3.98 6.34
N LYS A 82 23.60 -4.34 5.25
CA LYS A 82 24.05 -3.42 4.21
C LYS A 82 22.87 -2.82 3.45
N LEU A 83 21.83 -3.62 3.15
CA LEU A 83 20.60 -3.11 2.54
C LEU A 83 19.95 -2.05 3.41
N LEU A 84 19.76 -2.31 4.71
CA LEU A 84 19.21 -1.32 5.64
C LEU A 84 20.10 -0.07 5.71
N TRP A 85 21.43 -0.23 5.72
CA TRP A 85 22.36 0.91 5.68
C TRP A 85 22.16 1.77 4.42
N HIS A 86 21.95 1.17 3.25
CA HIS A 86 21.65 1.90 2.02
C HIS A 86 20.34 2.69 2.14
N LEU A 87 19.29 2.10 2.68
CA LEU A 87 18.00 2.77 2.89
C LEU A 87 18.10 3.94 3.88
N GLN A 88 18.97 3.83 4.88
CA GLN A 88 19.25 4.90 5.85
C GLN A 88 20.00 6.09 5.23
N ASN A 89 21.01 5.80 4.42
CA ASN A 89 22.06 6.76 4.07
C ASN A 89 21.97 7.32 2.64
N GLN A 90 21.13 6.75 1.76
CA GLN A 90 21.01 7.24 0.40
C GLN A 90 19.91 8.31 0.28
N GLN A 91 20.26 9.42 -0.36
CA GLN A 91 19.36 10.56 -0.55
C GLN A 91 18.42 10.40 -1.76
N MET A 92 18.56 9.31 -2.51
CA MET A 92 17.72 9.05 -3.69
C MET A 92 16.38 8.39 -3.34
N PHE A 93 16.10 8.18 -2.06
CA PHE A 93 14.86 7.56 -1.60
C PHE A 93 13.99 8.48 -0.77
N GLU A 94 12.75 8.68 -1.20
CA GLU A 94 11.67 9.17 -0.36
C GLU A 94 10.89 7.96 0.18
N ILE A 95 10.85 7.80 1.50
CA ILE A 95 10.15 6.69 2.14
C ILE A 95 8.71 7.09 2.40
N LEU A 96 7.78 6.28 1.92
CA LEU A 96 6.35 6.44 2.12
C LEU A 96 5.89 5.66 3.35
N GLY A 97 4.99 6.25 4.14
CA GLY A 97 4.26 5.55 5.18
C GLY A 97 3.30 4.53 4.61
N THR A 98 2.96 3.51 5.41
CA THR A 98 1.99 2.47 5.04
C THR A 98 1.41 1.81 6.30
N GLY A 99 0.53 0.81 6.15
CA GLY A 99 0.07 -0.03 7.25
C GLY A 99 1.13 -1.06 7.66
N TYR A 100 1.35 -1.26 8.98
CA TYR A 100 2.41 -2.13 9.48
C TYR A 100 2.35 -3.56 8.91
N TYR A 101 1.19 -4.22 9.04
CA TYR A 101 0.96 -5.56 8.50
C TYR A 101 0.41 -5.55 7.07
N HIS A 102 0.45 -4.40 6.39
CA HIS A 102 -0.05 -4.22 5.03
C HIS A 102 -1.54 -4.59 4.87
N PRO A 103 -2.44 -4.11 5.74
CA PRO A 103 -3.87 -4.37 5.60
C PRO A 103 -4.48 -3.53 4.49
N VAL A 104 -5.53 -4.00 3.84
CA VAL A 104 -6.39 -3.12 3.03
C VAL A 104 -7.19 -2.25 3.99
N LEU A 105 -6.66 -1.05 4.33
CA LEU A 105 -7.23 -0.19 5.37
C LEU A 105 -8.73 0.06 5.15
N ALA A 106 -9.15 0.30 3.91
CA ALA A 106 -10.54 0.52 3.58
C ALA A 106 -11.46 -0.70 3.85
N LEU A 107 -10.93 -1.88 4.14
CA LEU A 107 -11.71 -3.10 4.44
C LEU A 107 -11.72 -3.47 5.91
N ILE A 108 -10.65 -3.15 6.65
CA ILE A 108 -10.53 -3.46 8.08
C ILE A 108 -11.25 -2.43 8.94
N PRO A 109 -11.51 -2.71 10.22
CA PRO A 109 -12.14 -1.77 11.14
C PRO A 109 -11.36 -0.45 11.26
N GLU A 110 -12.09 0.68 11.19
CA GLU A 110 -11.50 2.02 11.34
C GLU A 110 -10.75 2.19 12.67
N ALA A 111 -11.20 1.50 13.72
CA ALA A 111 -10.59 1.53 15.05
C ALA A 111 -9.12 1.03 15.06
N ASP A 112 -8.72 0.23 14.06
CA ASP A 112 -7.38 -0.38 13.99
C ASP A 112 -6.42 0.42 13.09
N TRP A 113 -6.91 1.40 12.31
CA TRP A 113 -6.10 2.16 11.35
C TRP A 113 -4.95 2.92 11.99
N ASP A 114 -5.25 3.68 13.05
CA ASP A 114 -4.24 4.50 13.73
C ASP A 114 -3.09 3.65 14.28
N GLU A 115 -3.39 2.44 14.77
CA GLU A 115 -2.37 1.54 15.33
C GLU A 115 -1.46 0.99 14.22
N HIS A 116 -2.01 0.56 13.07
CA HIS A 116 -1.20 0.15 11.93
C HIS A 116 -0.25 1.27 11.47
N ILE A 117 -0.75 2.49 11.38
CA ILE A 117 0.03 3.66 10.97
C ILE A 117 1.11 3.97 12.01
N ALA A 118 0.76 4.01 13.29
CA ALA A 118 1.66 4.35 14.37
C ALA A 118 2.79 3.31 14.55
N ARG A 119 2.47 2.01 14.49
CA ARG A 119 3.47 0.93 14.56
C ARG A 119 4.44 1.00 13.39
N TRP A 120 3.93 1.26 12.19
CA TRP A 120 4.78 1.44 11.02
C TRP A 120 5.73 2.63 11.21
N GLN A 121 5.21 3.77 11.65
CA GLN A 121 6.05 4.94 11.90
C GLN A 121 7.12 4.67 12.98
N ALA A 122 6.78 3.88 14.01
CA ALA A 122 7.73 3.56 15.08
C ALA A 122 8.92 2.73 14.56
N ILE A 123 8.66 1.64 13.83
CA ILE A 123 9.73 0.80 13.27
C ILE A 123 10.53 1.52 12.19
N ALA A 124 9.87 2.29 11.33
CA ALA A 124 10.56 3.03 10.28
C ALA A 124 11.47 4.13 10.83
N ARG A 125 11.03 4.88 11.87
CA ARG A 125 11.89 5.85 12.57
C ARG A 125 13.11 5.18 13.20
N HIS A 126 12.90 4.04 13.83
CA HIS A 126 13.97 3.30 14.49
C HIS A 126 14.99 2.73 13.50
N LEU A 127 14.54 2.09 12.43
CA LEU A 127 15.40 1.37 11.49
C LEU A 127 15.96 2.26 10.39
N LEU A 128 15.20 3.26 9.91
CA LEU A 128 15.59 4.08 8.77
C LEU A 128 16.13 5.47 9.16
N TRP A 129 16.18 5.78 10.46
CA TRP A 129 16.69 7.05 11.04
C TRP A 129 16.02 8.29 10.45
N ARG A 130 14.77 8.17 10.03
CA ARG A 130 13.96 9.26 9.51
C ARG A 130 12.90 9.67 10.52
N THR A 131 12.72 10.97 10.70
CA THR A 131 11.74 11.50 11.66
C THR A 131 10.44 11.93 11.02
N GLN A 132 10.45 12.14 9.69
CA GLN A 132 9.30 12.63 8.94
C GLN A 132 9.08 11.79 7.68
N PHE A 133 7.80 11.50 7.41
CA PHE A 133 7.32 10.82 6.22
C PHE A 133 6.24 11.69 5.59
N ASN A 134 6.46 12.15 4.35
CA ASN A 134 5.54 13.09 3.70
C ASN A 134 4.36 12.40 3.03
N GLY A 135 4.60 11.26 2.39
CA GLY A 135 3.60 10.53 1.63
C GLY A 135 3.16 9.26 2.30
N PHE A 136 1.95 8.82 1.94
CA PHE A 136 1.38 7.58 2.40
C PHE A 136 1.01 6.68 1.21
N TRP A 137 1.42 5.43 1.27
CA TRP A 137 1.02 4.34 0.40
C TRP A 137 -0.07 3.53 1.11
N PRO A 138 -1.35 3.65 0.73
CA PRO A 138 -2.36 2.73 1.25
C PRO A 138 -2.03 1.32 0.73
N PRO A 139 -1.92 0.31 1.59
CA PRO A 139 -1.72 -1.05 1.14
C PRO A 139 -2.73 -1.45 0.07
N GLU A 140 -2.24 -2.10 -1.00
CA GLU A 140 -3.03 -2.46 -2.19
C GLU A 140 -3.68 -1.24 -2.90
N MET A 141 -3.21 -0.02 -2.60
CA MET A 141 -3.88 1.24 -2.95
C MET A 141 -5.34 1.29 -2.48
N GLY A 142 -5.67 0.50 -1.45
CA GLY A 142 -6.99 0.44 -0.85
C GLY A 142 -7.31 1.73 -0.09
N PHE A 143 -8.13 2.59 -0.69
CA PHE A 143 -8.42 3.90 -0.17
C PHE A 143 -9.91 4.11 0.12
N ASP A 144 -10.18 4.85 1.18
CA ASP A 144 -11.46 5.42 1.55
C ASP A 144 -11.21 6.86 2.01
N MET A 145 -12.09 7.80 1.66
CA MET A 145 -11.98 9.21 2.06
C MET A 145 -11.90 9.38 3.58
N LYS A 146 -12.48 8.46 4.35
CA LYS A 146 -12.39 8.44 5.83
C LYS A 146 -10.96 8.32 6.35
N LEU A 147 -10.02 7.84 5.54
CA LEU A 147 -8.59 7.79 5.92
C LEU A 147 -7.97 9.19 6.07
N ILE A 148 -8.52 10.21 5.43
CA ILE A 148 -7.91 11.55 5.39
C ILE A 148 -7.63 12.11 6.78
N PRO A 149 -8.57 12.16 7.74
CA PRO A 149 -8.29 12.66 9.09
C PRO A 149 -7.19 11.87 9.82
N HIS A 150 -7.15 10.54 9.65
CA HIS A 150 -6.13 9.68 10.25
C HIS A 150 -4.74 9.95 9.68
N LEU A 151 -4.64 10.10 8.36
CA LEU A 151 -3.39 10.43 7.68
C LEU A 151 -2.88 11.82 8.06
N LYS A 152 -3.77 12.80 8.16
CA LYS A 152 -3.43 14.15 8.62
C LYS A 152 -2.95 14.17 10.06
N LYS A 153 -3.65 13.47 10.96
CA LYS A 153 -3.25 13.27 12.36
C LYS A 153 -1.85 12.64 12.47
N ALA A 154 -1.53 11.69 11.57
CA ALA A 154 -0.22 11.04 11.50
C ALA A 154 0.88 11.89 10.84
N GLY A 155 0.53 13.08 10.28
CA GLY A 155 1.48 14.05 9.72
C GLY A 155 1.78 13.88 8.23
N TYR A 156 1.01 13.09 7.49
CA TYR A 156 1.19 12.92 6.05
C TYR A 156 0.67 14.14 5.27
N ARG A 157 1.40 14.52 4.21
CA ARG A 157 1.06 15.63 3.32
C ARG A 157 0.27 15.16 2.11
N TYR A 158 0.55 13.94 1.63
CA TYR A 158 -0.09 13.37 0.46
C TYR A 158 -0.33 11.86 0.59
N VAL A 159 -1.26 11.37 -0.21
CA VAL A 159 -1.58 9.95 -0.33
C VAL A 159 -1.64 9.54 -1.80
N MET A 160 -1.19 8.31 -2.08
CA MET A 160 -1.23 7.70 -3.40
C MET A 160 -2.60 7.05 -3.63
N VAL A 161 -3.19 7.25 -4.82
CA VAL A 161 -4.41 6.57 -5.23
C VAL A 161 -4.34 6.16 -6.70
N ASP A 162 -5.09 5.14 -7.08
CA ASP A 162 -5.18 4.71 -8.46
C ASP A 162 -6.09 5.64 -9.28
N CYS A 163 -5.70 5.94 -10.52
CA CYS A 163 -6.41 6.89 -11.38
C CYS A 163 -7.87 6.52 -11.68
N GLU A 164 -8.22 5.25 -11.58
CA GLU A 164 -9.57 4.77 -11.88
C GLU A 164 -10.61 5.18 -10.84
N TYR A 165 -10.17 5.61 -9.66
CA TYR A 165 -11.06 5.98 -8.55
C TYR A 165 -11.14 7.49 -8.30
N VAL A 166 -10.43 8.31 -9.07
CA VAL A 166 -10.38 9.75 -8.87
C VAL A 166 -11.37 10.46 -9.77
N ASP A 167 -12.30 11.16 -9.15
CA ASP A 167 -13.30 11.96 -9.85
C ASP A 167 -13.10 13.45 -9.56
N PRO A 168 -13.12 14.34 -10.58
CA PRO A 168 -12.98 15.75 -10.37
C PRO A 168 -14.25 16.35 -9.76
N VAL A 169 -14.11 17.28 -8.82
CA VAL A 169 -15.25 18.03 -8.26
C VAL A 169 -15.78 19.05 -9.29
N ASP A 170 -14.85 19.72 -9.98
CA ASP A 170 -15.16 20.67 -11.04
C ASP A 170 -14.67 20.11 -12.39
N SER A 171 -15.18 20.70 -13.50
CA SER A 171 -14.75 20.30 -14.84
C SER A 171 -13.24 20.40 -15.01
N MET A 172 -12.62 19.29 -15.39
CA MET A 172 -11.16 19.15 -15.52
C MET A 172 -10.83 18.28 -16.73
N HIS A 173 -9.77 18.64 -17.47
CA HIS A 173 -9.26 17.79 -18.52
C HIS A 173 -8.62 16.53 -17.95
N TRP A 174 -8.70 15.40 -18.66
CA TRP A 174 -8.16 14.13 -18.20
C TRP A 174 -6.64 14.17 -17.91
N GLN A 175 -5.89 14.99 -18.70
CA GLN A 175 -4.45 15.17 -18.45
C GLN A 175 -4.21 15.91 -17.13
N GLU A 176 -5.03 16.90 -16.82
CA GLU A 176 -4.94 17.60 -15.55
C GLU A 176 -5.28 16.68 -14.40
N LEU A 177 -6.39 15.94 -14.51
CA LEU A 177 -6.80 14.96 -13.51
C LEU A 177 -5.72 13.91 -13.24
N ARG A 178 -5.01 13.46 -14.29
CA ARG A 178 -4.03 12.36 -14.17
C ARG A 178 -2.63 12.82 -13.80
N TYR A 179 -2.20 14.02 -14.27
CA TYR A 179 -0.79 14.44 -14.21
C TYR A 179 -0.56 15.70 -13.36
N ARG A 180 -1.50 16.01 -12.49
CA ARG A 180 -1.39 17.09 -11.49
C ARG A 180 -1.78 16.57 -10.12
N PRO A 181 -1.11 16.98 -9.02
CA PRO A 181 -1.57 16.73 -7.67
C PRO A 181 -2.85 17.51 -7.38
N HIS A 182 -3.80 16.90 -6.68
CA HIS A 182 -5.10 17.47 -6.33
C HIS A 182 -5.30 17.53 -4.82
N ILE A 183 -6.37 18.18 -4.38
CA ILE A 183 -6.78 18.27 -2.97
C ILE A 183 -8.08 17.50 -2.80
N ALA A 184 -8.12 16.57 -1.86
CA ALA A 184 -9.34 15.95 -1.37
C ALA A 184 -9.59 16.35 0.08
N GLU A 185 -10.87 16.46 0.44
CA GLU A 185 -11.31 16.87 1.78
C GLU A 185 -12.30 15.85 2.34
N TYR A 186 -12.13 15.48 3.60
CA TYR A 186 -13.09 14.69 4.36
C TYR A 186 -12.99 15.03 5.85
N GLY A 187 -14.16 15.19 6.49
CA GLY A 187 -14.23 15.48 7.92
C GLY A 187 -13.60 16.81 8.35
N GLY A 188 -13.50 17.78 7.45
CA GLY A 188 -12.85 19.07 7.68
C GLY A 188 -11.33 19.06 7.55
N GLU A 189 -10.73 17.94 7.15
CA GLU A 189 -9.30 17.81 6.90
C GLU A 189 -9.02 17.65 5.40
N GLU A 190 -7.94 18.28 4.94
CA GLU A 190 -7.51 18.23 3.54
C GLU A 190 -6.19 17.46 3.39
N ILE A 191 -6.07 16.64 2.33
CA ILE A 191 -4.84 15.97 1.94
C ILE A 191 -4.59 16.11 0.44
N VAL A 192 -3.33 16.06 0.03
CA VAL A 192 -2.98 16.03 -1.39
C VAL A 192 -3.14 14.60 -1.93
N ILE A 193 -3.83 14.48 -3.04
CA ILE A 193 -3.99 13.24 -3.80
C ILE A 193 -2.96 13.20 -4.92
N ILE A 194 -2.19 12.13 -4.97
CA ILE A 194 -1.25 11.80 -6.04
C ILE A 194 -1.81 10.64 -6.84
N VAL A 195 -2.01 10.87 -8.12
CA VAL A 195 -2.70 9.93 -9.00
C VAL A 195 -1.69 9.01 -9.69
N ARG A 196 -1.81 7.69 -9.47
CA ARG A 196 -1.05 6.67 -10.19
C ARG A 196 -1.57 6.57 -11.63
N ASP A 197 -0.68 6.66 -12.63
CA ASP A 197 -1.03 6.26 -13.99
C ASP A 197 -0.99 4.73 -14.09
N ARG A 198 -2.18 4.10 -14.12
CA ARG A 198 -2.32 2.65 -14.14
C ARG A 198 -1.68 2.03 -15.38
N GLU A 199 -2.00 2.52 -16.55
CA GLU A 199 -1.56 1.94 -17.81
C GLU A 199 -0.03 1.96 -17.95
N LEU A 200 0.60 3.09 -17.63
CA LEU A 200 2.05 3.20 -17.65
C LEU A 200 2.72 2.33 -16.57
N SER A 201 2.09 2.21 -15.40
CA SER A 201 2.58 1.36 -14.32
C SER A 201 2.51 -0.12 -14.69
N ASP A 202 1.40 -0.55 -15.27
CA ASP A 202 1.19 -1.94 -15.68
C ASP A 202 2.09 -2.32 -16.86
N ALA A 203 2.27 -1.42 -17.83
CA ALA A 203 3.22 -1.62 -18.92
C ALA A 203 4.67 -1.68 -18.39
N GLN A 204 5.02 -0.85 -17.40
CA GLN A 204 6.34 -0.89 -16.74
C GLN A 204 6.56 -2.22 -16.00
N LEU A 205 5.51 -2.75 -15.33
CA LEU A 205 5.54 -4.07 -14.70
C LEU A 205 5.64 -5.20 -15.72
N ALA A 206 5.03 -5.04 -16.90
CA ALA A 206 5.06 -6.02 -18.00
C ALA A 206 6.37 -6.05 -18.78
N GLY A 207 7.31 -5.15 -18.51
CA GLY A 207 8.64 -5.16 -19.11
C GLY A 207 8.80 -4.29 -20.35
N MET A 208 8.10 -3.14 -20.41
CA MET A 208 8.32 -2.17 -21.50
C MET A 208 9.74 -1.64 -21.52
N ASP A 209 10.25 -1.26 -22.71
CA ASP A 209 11.51 -0.56 -22.84
C ASP A 209 11.37 0.95 -22.58
N TYR A 210 12.53 1.60 -22.31
CA TYR A 210 12.56 3.02 -22.02
C TYR A 210 12.12 3.89 -23.21
N GLY A 211 12.47 3.50 -24.45
CA GLY A 211 12.12 4.28 -25.66
C GLY A 211 10.62 4.39 -25.84
N TRP A 212 9.89 3.28 -25.67
CA TRP A 212 8.43 3.28 -25.71
C TRP A 212 7.85 4.12 -24.56
N PHE A 213 8.34 3.94 -23.33
CA PHE A 213 7.90 4.70 -22.18
C PHE A 213 8.08 6.20 -22.37
N TYR A 214 9.25 6.62 -22.86
CA TYR A 214 9.55 8.02 -23.13
C TYR A 214 8.62 8.62 -24.20
N HIS A 215 8.33 7.86 -25.25
CA HIS A 215 7.37 8.25 -26.27
C HIS A 215 5.97 8.45 -25.69
N GLU A 216 5.47 7.48 -24.92
CA GLU A 216 4.16 7.56 -24.27
C GLU A 216 4.05 8.75 -23.32
N LEU A 217 5.07 9.03 -22.53
CA LEU A 217 5.11 10.21 -21.67
C LEU A 217 4.88 11.50 -22.45
N HIS A 218 5.51 11.64 -23.61
CA HIS A 218 5.35 12.80 -24.46
C HIS A 218 3.95 12.88 -25.08
N GLU A 219 3.43 11.78 -25.58
CA GLU A 219 2.08 11.74 -26.18
C GLU A 219 0.99 12.07 -25.14
N ARG A 220 1.10 11.55 -23.93
CA ARG A 220 0.14 11.76 -22.88
C ARG A 220 0.19 13.15 -22.28
N THR A 221 1.36 13.79 -22.23
CA THR A 221 1.55 15.09 -21.60
C THR A 221 1.62 16.26 -22.59
N LYS A 222 1.53 16.03 -23.90
CA LYS A 222 1.71 17.06 -24.93
C LYS A 222 0.76 18.25 -24.83
N TRP A 223 -0.42 18.06 -24.26
CA TRP A 223 -1.44 19.10 -24.08
C TRP A 223 -1.48 19.70 -22.67
N CYS A 224 -0.60 19.29 -21.77
CA CYS A 224 -0.49 19.93 -20.48
C CYS A 224 0.03 21.36 -20.65
N ASP A 225 -0.66 22.34 -20.08
CA ASP A 225 -0.20 23.73 -19.99
C ASP A 225 0.54 24.02 -18.66
N PHE A 226 0.72 23.01 -17.84
CA PHE A 226 1.38 22.98 -16.53
C PHE A 226 2.57 22.01 -16.54
N PRO A 227 3.49 22.06 -15.54
CA PRO A 227 4.51 21.03 -15.36
C PRO A 227 3.85 19.68 -15.01
N PRO A 228 3.85 18.66 -15.89
CA PRO A 228 3.20 17.39 -15.59
C PRO A 228 4.03 16.57 -14.58
N LEU A 229 3.34 15.96 -13.62
CA LEU A 229 3.85 14.92 -12.75
C LEU A 229 3.25 13.58 -13.16
N VAL A 230 4.03 12.75 -13.83
CA VAL A 230 3.62 11.38 -14.15
C VAL A 230 4.10 10.47 -13.02
N THR A 231 3.16 9.77 -12.41
CA THR A 231 3.48 8.86 -11.30
C THR A 231 3.22 7.42 -11.73
N THR A 232 4.29 6.62 -11.77
CA THR A 232 4.18 5.17 -11.95
C THR A 232 4.42 4.47 -10.62
N ALA A 233 3.57 3.50 -10.32
CA ALA A 233 3.62 2.80 -9.04
C ALA A 233 3.27 1.33 -9.21
N THR A 234 4.12 0.42 -8.67
CA THR A 234 3.98 -1.02 -8.76
C THR A 234 4.69 -1.71 -7.61
N ASP A 235 4.49 -3.03 -7.48
CA ASP A 235 5.33 -3.84 -6.61
C ASP A 235 6.76 -3.89 -7.14
N GLY A 236 7.72 -3.61 -6.29
CA GLY A 236 9.15 -3.64 -6.63
C GLY A 236 9.83 -4.97 -6.33
N ASP A 237 9.11 -5.92 -5.76
CA ASP A 237 9.58 -7.23 -5.34
C ASP A 237 8.74 -8.39 -5.88
N ASN A 238 7.81 -8.10 -6.79
CA ASN A 238 6.89 -9.09 -7.33
C ASN A 238 7.06 -9.27 -8.84
N GLY A 239 6.82 -10.49 -9.31
CA GLY A 239 6.74 -10.88 -10.72
C GLY A 239 7.83 -10.36 -11.65
N GLY A 240 7.67 -10.66 -12.91
CA GLY A 240 8.40 -10.08 -14.03
C GLY A 240 9.91 -9.92 -13.83
N TRP A 241 10.40 -8.82 -14.26
CA TRP A 241 11.83 -8.51 -14.25
C TRP A 241 12.37 -7.87 -12.95
N PHE A 242 11.52 -7.48 -12.00
CA PHE A 242 12.02 -7.03 -10.69
C PHE A 242 12.69 -8.16 -9.91
N ARG A 243 12.13 -9.38 -9.97
CA ARG A 243 12.70 -10.58 -9.36
C ARG A 243 13.76 -11.28 -10.21
N ASN A 244 13.86 -10.96 -11.49
CA ASN A 244 14.78 -11.66 -12.38
C ASN A 244 16.23 -11.54 -11.90
N VAL A 245 16.84 -12.65 -11.53
CA VAL A 245 18.23 -12.72 -11.05
C VAL A 245 19.26 -12.50 -12.15
N ALA A 246 18.88 -12.59 -13.45
CA ALA A 246 19.77 -12.31 -14.55
C ALA A 246 20.11 -10.81 -14.57
N GLU A 247 21.40 -10.48 -14.38
CA GLU A 247 21.86 -9.10 -14.24
C GLU A 247 21.52 -8.20 -15.43
N LYS A 248 21.40 -8.76 -16.64
CA LYS A 248 21.17 -8.02 -17.88
C LYS A 248 19.71 -7.97 -18.34
N ALA A 249 18.79 -8.55 -17.60
CA ALA A 249 17.39 -8.67 -18.02
C ALA A 249 16.40 -8.31 -16.91
N ASN A 250 16.75 -7.38 -16.04
CA ASN A 250 15.89 -6.88 -15.00
C ASN A 250 15.58 -5.38 -15.19
N PHE A 251 14.56 -4.90 -14.48
CA PHE A 251 14.09 -3.53 -14.53
C PHE A 251 15.21 -2.50 -14.42
N TRP A 252 16.13 -2.69 -13.48
CA TRP A 252 17.16 -1.70 -13.16
C TRP A 252 18.18 -1.55 -14.30
N THR A 253 18.61 -2.65 -14.91
CA THR A 253 19.63 -2.61 -15.97
C THR A 253 19.03 -2.36 -17.35
N TYR A 254 17.83 -2.84 -17.63
CA TYR A 254 17.24 -2.75 -18.95
C TYR A 254 16.44 -1.47 -19.17
N PHE A 255 15.71 -1.00 -18.13
CA PHE A 255 14.86 0.18 -18.24
C PHE A 255 15.48 1.39 -17.52
N TYR A 256 15.74 1.26 -16.21
CA TYR A 256 16.08 2.43 -15.40
C TYR A 256 17.46 2.99 -15.69
N HIS A 257 18.44 2.12 -15.92
CA HIS A 257 19.80 2.52 -16.30
C HIS A 257 19.79 3.31 -17.63
N GLU A 258 19.09 2.82 -18.64
CA GLU A 258 18.94 3.52 -19.91
C GLU A 258 18.30 4.90 -19.73
N ALA A 259 17.24 5.00 -18.93
CA ALA A 259 16.61 6.27 -18.59
C ALA A 259 17.60 7.26 -17.95
N MET A 260 18.41 6.80 -17.00
CA MET A 260 19.40 7.66 -16.33
C MET A 260 20.53 8.13 -17.28
N GLU A 261 21.01 7.26 -18.15
CA GLU A 261 22.03 7.63 -19.14
C GLU A 261 21.50 8.65 -20.15
N GLU A 262 20.28 8.48 -20.66
CA GLU A 262 19.65 9.44 -21.57
C GLU A 262 19.41 10.81 -20.90
N ILE A 263 19.03 10.82 -19.63
CA ILE A 263 18.90 12.05 -18.85
C ILE A 263 20.28 12.73 -18.68
N ARG A 264 21.31 11.97 -18.32
CA ARG A 264 22.68 12.47 -18.10
C ARG A 264 23.31 13.02 -19.38
N ALA A 265 23.03 12.38 -20.50
CA ALA A 265 23.46 12.81 -21.82
C ALA A 265 22.70 14.06 -22.32
N GLY A 266 21.63 14.48 -21.65
CA GLY A 266 20.80 15.61 -22.10
C GLY A 266 19.87 15.30 -23.26
N HIS A 267 19.67 14.02 -23.58
CA HIS A 267 18.80 13.58 -24.65
C HIS A 267 17.33 13.45 -24.20
N SER A 268 17.09 13.41 -22.90
CA SER A 268 15.78 13.23 -22.31
C SER A 268 15.29 14.48 -21.61
N THR A 269 14.00 14.79 -21.76
CA THR A 269 13.30 15.83 -20.97
C THR A 269 12.67 15.28 -19.70
N LEU A 270 12.80 13.98 -19.45
CA LEU A 270 12.35 13.34 -18.21
C LEU A 270 13.15 13.85 -17.02
N ARG A 271 12.48 14.13 -15.92
CA ARG A 271 13.08 14.60 -14.65
C ARG A 271 12.56 13.75 -13.50
N PRO A 272 13.34 12.76 -13.02
CA PRO A 272 13.03 12.10 -11.77
C PRO A 272 12.90 13.14 -10.65
N ILE A 273 11.85 13.05 -9.86
CA ILE A 273 11.56 14.00 -8.79
C ILE A 273 10.92 13.30 -7.60
N PHE A 274 11.21 13.79 -6.40
CA PHE A 274 10.38 13.42 -5.25
C PHE A 274 9.06 14.16 -5.30
N ILE A 275 7.99 13.47 -4.92
CA ILE A 275 6.66 14.07 -4.85
C ILE A 275 6.66 15.24 -3.87
N SER A 276 7.36 15.13 -2.75
CA SER A 276 7.53 16.24 -1.80
C SER A 276 8.17 17.46 -2.44
N ASP A 277 9.24 17.29 -3.23
CA ASP A 277 9.92 18.38 -3.94
C ASP A 277 9.03 19.00 -5.04
N TYR A 278 8.25 18.15 -5.72
CA TYR A 278 7.28 18.64 -6.71
C TYR A 278 6.22 19.52 -6.04
N LEU A 279 5.66 19.06 -4.91
CA LEU A 279 4.66 19.81 -4.16
C LEU A 279 5.20 21.13 -3.62
N ASP A 280 6.45 21.17 -3.19
CA ASP A 280 7.10 22.38 -2.71
C ASP A 280 7.33 23.41 -3.84
N ARG A 281 7.52 22.95 -5.09
CA ARG A 281 7.74 23.83 -6.26
C ARG A 281 6.46 24.29 -6.92
N PHE A 282 5.50 23.37 -7.10
CA PHE A 282 4.33 23.60 -7.97
C PHE A 282 3.00 23.53 -7.21
N GLY A 283 2.98 22.97 -6.00
CA GLY A 283 1.78 22.79 -5.20
C GLY A 283 0.83 21.73 -5.75
N ALA A 284 -0.37 21.69 -5.18
CA ALA A 284 -1.51 20.91 -5.66
C ALA A 284 -2.60 21.87 -6.14
N GLN A 285 -3.35 21.49 -7.16
CA GLN A 285 -4.40 22.34 -7.73
C GLN A 285 -5.59 21.48 -8.15
N GLY A 286 -6.79 22.07 -8.02
CA GLY A 286 -8.05 21.38 -8.28
C GLY A 286 -8.48 20.51 -7.10
N ARG A 287 -9.79 20.26 -7.05
CA ARG A 287 -10.41 19.43 -6.02
C ARG A 287 -10.93 18.16 -6.64
N VAL A 288 -10.73 17.06 -5.93
CA VAL A 288 -11.18 15.73 -6.34
C VAL A 288 -11.88 15.02 -5.19
N THR A 289 -12.71 14.07 -5.54
CA THR A 289 -13.17 13.02 -4.65
C THR A 289 -12.53 11.70 -5.08
N VAL A 290 -12.35 10.79 -4.14
CA VAL A 290 -11.81 9.46 -4.45
C VAL A 290 -12.83 8.42 -4.04
N ARG A 291 -13.33 7.67 -5.03
CA ARG A 291 -14.23 6.55 -4.75
C ARG A 291 -13.49 5.48 -3.96
N ARG A 292 -14.20 4.82 -3.07
CA ARG A 292 -13.67 3.71 -2.29
C ARG A 292 -13.27 2.57 -3.24
N GLY A 293 -12.02 2.13 -3.19
CA GLY A 293 -11.50 1.11 -4.10
C GLY A 293 -10.03 0.80 -3.85
N ALA A 294 -9.47 -0.08 -4.68
CA ALA A 294 -8.08 -0.52 -4.65
C ALA A 294 -7.56 -0.76 -6.07
N TRP A 295 -6.25 -0.91 -6.27
CA TRP A 295 -5.72 -1.30 -7.57
C TRP A 295 -6.17 -2.71 -7.96
N ASN A 296 -6.09 -3.04 -9.27
CA ASN A 296 -6.38 -4.39 -9.82
C ASN A 296 -7.79 -4.94 -9.52
N THR A 297 -8.78 -4.10 -9.26
CA THR A 297 -10.15 -4.54 -8.94
C THR A 297 -11.20 -4.14 -9.97
N ASP A 298 -10.79 -3.60 -11.09
CA ASP A 298 -11.66 -2.92 -12.04
C ASP A 298 -12.36 -3.82 -13.06
N THR A 299 -11.66 -4.15 -14.15
CA THR A 299 -12.23 -4.69 -15.38
C THR A 299 -12.74 -6.12 -15.26
N HIS A 300 -12.15 -6.93 -14.37
CA HIS A 300 -12.48 -8.34 -14.22
C HIS A 300 -13.45 -8.62 -13.07
N HIS A 301 -13.50 -7.74 -12.09
CA HIS A 301 -14.16 -7.96 -10.82
C HIS A 301 -15.06 -6.79 -10.36
N GLY A 302 -15.20 -5.75 -11.16
CA GLY A 302 -15.94 -4.54 -10.80
C GLY A 302 -15.09 -3.52 -10.03
N TRP A 303 -15.75 -2.41 -9.63
CA TRP A 303 -15.13 -1.28 -8.95
C TRP A 303 -15.17 -1.43 -7.42
N ASP A 304 -14.82 -2.60 -6.91
CA ASP A 304 -14.85 -2.93 -5.50
C ASP A 304 -13.58 -3.66 -5.07
N PHE A 305 -13.60 -4.18 -3.86
CA PHE A 305 -12.51 -4.96 -3.30
C PHE A 305 -12.64 -6.46 -3.59
N HIS A 306 -13.16 -6.85 -4.74
CA HIS A 306 -13.45 -8.25 -5.09
C HIS A 306 -12.26 -9.19 -4.87
N GLN A 307 -11.03 -8.71 -5.11
CA GLN A 307 -9.81 -9.49 -4.90
C GLN A 307 -9.68 -9.99 -3.46
N TRP A 308 -10.15 -9.20 -2.48
CA TRP A 308 -10.00 -9.48 -1.04
C TRP A 308 -11.30 -9.92 -0.37
N GLN A 309 -12.46 -9.71 -0.98
CA GLN A 309 -13.78 -10.05 -0.43
C GLN A 309 -14.74 -10.67 -1.45
N GLY A 310 -14.24 -11.15 -2.58
CA GLY A 310 -15.07 -11.73 -3.65
C GLY A 310 -15.69 -13.07 -3.30
N SER A 311 -14.97 -13.94 -2.60
CA SER A 311 -15.47 -15.23 -2.14
C SER A 311 -16.23 -15.12 -0.82
N TRP A 312 -17.10 -16.10 -0.55
CA TRP A 312 -17.84 -16.15 0.70
C TRP A 312 -16.91 -16.31 1.92
N ILE A 313 -15.85 -17.10 1.79
CA ILE A 313 -14.91 -17.34 2.90
C ILE A 313 -14.10 -16.07 3.24
N GLN A 314 -13.72 -15.30 2.23
CA GLN A 314 -13.06 -13.99 2.47
C GLN A 314 -14.00 -13.05 3.25
N ARG A 315 -15.28 -12.95 2.82
CA ARG A 315 -16.27 -12.10 3.51
C ARG A 315 -16.57 -12.58 4.92
N ASP A 316 -16.76 -13.87 5.12
CA ASP A 316 -17.01 -14.47 6.44
C ASP A 316 -15.84 -14.20 7.39
N THR A 317 -14.61 -14.36 6.90
CA THR A 317 -13.41 -14.05 7.68
C THR A 317 -13.33 -12.56 8.01
N MET A 318 -13.66 -11.69 7.06
CA MET A 318 -13.67 -10.23 7.30
C MET A 318 -14.73 -9.84 8.35
N VAL A 319 -15.92 -10.45 8.33
CA VAL A 319 -16.92 -10.27 9.39
C VAL A 319 -16.34 -10.65 10.76
N ARG A 320 -15.63 -11.78 10.83
CA ARG A 320 -14.97 -12.20 12.08
C ARG A 320 -13.88 -11.23 12.53
N VAL A 321 -13.10 -10.64 11.60
CA VAL A 321 -12.15 -9.57 11.93
C VAL A 321 -12.88 -8.39 12.58
N HIS A 322 -13.95 -7.91 11.96
CA HIS A 322 -14.73 -6.79 12.50
C HIS A 322 -15.33 -7.08 13.88
N ASP A 323 -15.85 -8.28 14.09
CA ASP A 323 -16.43 -8.68 15.37
C ASP A 323 -15.39 -8.75 16.47
N LEU A 324 -14.23 -9.37 16.19
CA LEU A 324 -13.15 -9.49 17.20
C LEU A 324 -12.43 -8.17 17.46
N SER A 325 -12.30 -7.30 16.46
CA SER A 325 -11.80 -5.93 16.68
C SER A 325 -12.73 -5.15 17.63
N ARG A 326 -14.05 -5.17 17.37
CA ARG A 326 -15.03 -4.53 18.26
C ARG A 326 -14.93 -5.06 19.68
N GLU A 327 -14.81 -6.37 19.81
CA GLU A 327 -14.67 -7.04 21.11
C GLU A 327 -13.35 -6.64 21.79
N PHE A 328 -12.25 -6.62 21.07
CA PHE A 328 -10.94 -6.19 21.57
C PHE A 328 -11.01 -4.77 22.13
N HIS A 329 -11.52 -3.81 21.37
CA HIS A 329 -11.62 -2.42 21.81
C HIS A 329 -12.53 -2.25 23.02
N ALA A 330 -13.62 -3.02 23.12
CA ALA A 330 -14.49 -3.01 24.30
C ALA A 330 -13.78 -3.57 25.55
N VAL A 331 -13.04 -4.66 25.41
CA VAL A 331 -12.26 -5.24 26.53
C VAL A 331 -11.12 -4.30 26.93
N ALA A 332 -10.39 -3.73 25.96
CA ALA A 332 -9.32 -2.76 26.22
C ALA A 332 -9.85 -1.52 26.98
N GLN A 333 -11.01 -1.02 26.59
CA GLN A 333 -11.66 0.09 27.30
C GLN A 333 -12.07 -0.29 28.73
N ALA A 334 -12.59 -1.51 28.92
CA ALA A 334 -12.93 -2.00 30.27
C ALA A 334 -11.68 -2.11 31.15
N VAL A 335 -10.56 -2.58 30.60
CA VAL A 335 -9.27 -2.64 31.31
C VAL A 335 -8.79 -1.24 31.71
N ALA A 336 -8.82 -0.30 30.77
CA ALA A 336 -8.43 1.09 31.03
C ALA A 336 -9.30 1.73 32.12
N ASN A 337 -10.61 1.48 32.09
CA ASN A 337 -11.55 1.99 33.11
C ASN A 337 -11.33 1.36 34.48
N ALA A 338 -10.99 0.07 34.52
CA ALA A 338 -10.73 -0.65 35.76
C ALA A 338 -9.49 -0.15 36.50
N ARG A 339 -8.56 0.53 35.79
CA ARG A 339 -7.27 1.01 36.31
C ARG A 339 -6.50 -0.08 37.08
N ASP A 340 -6.61 -1.31 36.58
CA ASP A 340 -5.99 -2.47 37.18
C ASP A 340 -4.51 -2.54 36.80
N PRO A 341 -3.58 -2.48 37.77
CA PRO A 341 -2.16 -2.56 37.50
C PRO A 341 -1.68 -4.00 37.18
N ASN A 342 -2.57 -4.96 36.98
CA ASN A 342 -2.22 -6.36 36.74
C ASN A 342 -1.42 -6.50 35.44
N PRO A 343 -0.11 -6.87 35.49
CA PRO A 343 0.74 -6.99 34.31
C PRO A 343 0.27 -8.11 33.38
N GLU A 344 -0.38 -9.12 33.89
CA GLU A 344 -0.91 -10.21 33.08
C GLU A 344 -2.06 -9.74 32.19
N LEU A 345 -2.90 -8.83 32.66
CA LEU A 345 -3.96 -8.23 31.88
C LEU A 345 -3.39 -7.41 30.69
N ALA A 346 -2.32 -6.66 30.95
CA ALA A 346 -1.62 -5.94 29.87
C ALA A 346 -0.97 -6.91 28.87
N ARG A 347 -0.37 -8.02 29.34
CA ARG A 347 0.23 -9.03 28.47
C ARG A 347 -0.79 -9.66 27.54
N VAL A 348 -1.89 -10.18 28.07
CA VAL A 348 -2.91 -10.85 27.23
C VAL A 348 -3.59 -9.91 26.25
N LEU A 349 -3.77 -8.62 26.60
CA LEU A 349 -4.28 -7.63 25.66
C LEU A 349 -3.28 -7.32 24.55
N ASN A 350 -1.99 -7.23 24.86
CA ASN A 350 -0.97 -7.01 23.84
C ASN A 350 -0.88 -8.19 22.84
N GLU A 351 -1.00 -9.43 23.37
CA GLU A 351 -1.05 -10.63 22.50
C GLU A 351 -2.31 -10.61 21.62
N ALA A 352 -3.49 -10.34 22.19
CA ALA A 352 -4.72 -10.22 21.42
C ALA A 352 -4.60 -9.17 20.31
N HIS A 353 -4.04 -8.00 20.63
CA HIS A 353 -3.87 -6.91 19.67
C HIS A 353 -2.87 -7.28 18.56
N TRP A 354 -1.77 -7.93 18.92
CA TRP A 354 -0.78 -8.38 17.96
C TRP A 354 -1.36 -9.36 16.94
N HIS A 355 -2.11 -10.36 17.42
CA HIS A 355 -2.78 -11.32 16.55
C HIS A 355 -3.88 -10.68 15.70
N LEU A 356 -4.67 -9.74 16.27
CA LEU A 356 -5.71 -9.03 15.53
C LEU A 356 -5.12 -8.29 14.31
N LEU A 357 -4.14 -7.42 14.54
CA LEU A 357 -3.51 -6.65 13.46
C LEU A 357 -2.83 -7.56 12.42
N ARG A 358 -2.30 -8.70 12.84
CA ARG A 358 -1.68 -9.68 11.95
C ARG A 358 -2.70 -10.42 11.09
N ALA A 359 -3.88 -10.71 11.65
CA ALA A 359 -4.98 -11.32 10.92
C ALA A 359 -5.49 -10.44 9.77
N GLU A 360 -5.30 -9.13 9.84
CA GLU A 360 -5.75 -8.13 8.86
C GLU A 360 -4.84 -8.00 7.63
N THR A 361 -3.72 -8.73 7.56
CA THR A 361 -2.78 -8.72 6.43
C THR A 361 -3.48 -8.98 5.10
N SER A 362 -3.28 -8.10 4.11
CA SER A 362 -3.94 -8.16 2.78
C SER A 362 -3.72 -9.50 2.08
N CYS A 363 -2.49 -10.05 2.13
CA CYS A 363 -2.13 -11.30 1.48
C CYS A 363 -2.96 -12.50 1.95
N ASN A 364 -3.43 -12.49 3.22
CA ASN A 364 -4.26 -13.58 3.73
C ASN A 364 -5.61 -13.65 3.00
N PHE A 365 -6.11 -12.52 2.52
CA PHE A 365 -7.34 -12.42 1.74
C PHE A 365 -7.08 -12.52 0.24
N TYR A 366 -6.01 -11.88 -0.26
CA TYR A 366 -5.66 -11.87 -1.68
C TYR A 366 -5.59 -13.28 -2.29
N TRP A 367 -4.97 -14.22 -1.59
CA TRP A 367 -4.82 -15.61 -2.04
C TRP A 367 -6.05 -16.49 -1.74
N GLY A 368 -7.15 -15.90 -1.23
CA GLY A 368 -8.42 -16.54 -1.00
C GLY A 368 -8.32 -17.80 -0.14
N GLU A 369 -8.96 -18.88 -0.57
CA GLU A 369 -9.03 -20.15 0.20
C GLU A 369 -7.65 -20.70 0.58
N ALA A 370 -6.62 -20.44 -0.23
CA ALA A 370 -5.27 -20.95 0.05
C ALA A 370 -4.64 -20.31 1.29
N TRP A 371 -5.03 -19.06 1.65
CA TRP A 371 -4.35 -18.31 2.72
C TRP A 371 -5.27 -17.79 3.83
N VAL A 372 -6.58 -17.72 3.63
CA VAL A 372 -7.54 -17.25 4.63
C VAL A 372 -7.41 -17.99 5.98
N HIS A 373 -7.01 -19.26 5.95
CA HIS A 373 -6.79 -20.06 7.16
C HIS A 373 -5.74 -19.43 8.10
N LYS A 374 -4.82 -18.62 7.60
CA LYS A 374 -3.82 -17.91 8.40
C LYS A 374 -4.45 -16.82 9.26
N SER A 375 -5.41 -16.05 8.67
CA SER A 375 -6.21 -15.12 9.46
C SER A 375 -7.07 -15.84 10.49
N HIS A 376 -7.67 -16.98 10.14
CA HIS A 376 -8.43 -17.76 11.11
C HIS A 376 -7.60 -18.20 12.31
N ALA A 377 -6.34 -18.65 12.10
CA ALA A 377 -5.45 -19.03 13.20
C ALA A 377 -5.17 -17.85 14.14
N ASP A 378 -4.83 -16.68 13.58
CA ASP A 378 -4.63 -15.48 14.39
C ASP A 378 -5.93 -15.04 15.11
N LEU A 379 -7.08 -15.12 14.45
CA LEU A 379 -8.36 -14.77 15.05
C LEU A 379 -8.79 -15.76 16.16
N ASP A 380 -8.39 -17.02 16.09
CA ASP A 380 -8.59 -17.99 17.18
C ASP A 380 -7.76 -17.59 18.42
N ASP A 381 -6.51 -17.16 18.21
CA ASP A 381 -5.65 -16.66 19.28
C ASP A 381 -6.20 -15.35 19.88
N VAL A 382 -6.73 -14.43 19.04
CA VAL A 382 -7.43 -13.23 19.53
C VAL A 382 -8.57 -13.60 20.46
N ALA A 383 -9.46 -14.49 20.02
CA ALA A 383 -10.62 -14.91 20.79
C ALA A 383 -10.21 -15.57 22.12
N TRP A 384 -9.14 -16.37 22.10
CA TRP A 384 -8.61 -17.01 23.30
C TRP A 384 -8.07 -16.00 24.30
N HIS A 385 -7.21 -15.07 23.87
CA HIS A 385 -6.64 -14.04 24.74
C HIS A 385 -7.71 -13.07 25.27
N LEU A 386 -8.72 -12.73 24.47
CA LEU A 386 -9.85 -11.93 24.96
C LEU A 386 -10.66 -12.67 26.01
N GLY A 387 -10.80 -14.00 25.88
CA GLY A 387 -11.39 -14.86 26.92
C GLY A 387 -10.61 -14.80 28.25
N GLU A 388 -9.27 -14.89 28.19
CA GLU A 388 -8.40 -14.72 29.35
C GLU A 388 -8.53 -13.32 29.96
N ALA A 389 -8.50 -12.26 29.17
CA ALA A 389 -8.64 -10.88 29.67
C ALA A 389 -9.97 -10.65 30.38
N LYS A 390 -11.07 -11.17 29.83
CA LYS A 390 -12.39 -11.12 30.45
C LYS A 390 -12.44 -11.89 31.79
N ALA A 391 -11.82 -13.07 31.82
CA ALA A 391 -11.73 -13.85 33.05
C ALA A 391 -10.93 -13.10 34.14
N LEU A 392 -9.84 -12.44 33.81
CA LEU A 392 -9.04 -11.61 34.71
C LEU A 392 -9.80 -10.35 35.19
N LEU A 393 -10.61 -9.75 34.32
CA LEU A 393 -11.49 -8.64 34.70
C LEU A 393 -12.59 -9.09 35.68
N GLY A 394 -13.10 -10.32 35.52
CA GLY A 394 -14.17 -10.87 36.32
C GLY A 394 -15.42 -9.99 36.27
N PRO A 395 -16.04 -9.65 37.45
CA PRO A 395 -17.27 -8.83 37.51
C PRO A 395 -17.14 -7.41 36.90
N ARG A 396 -15.93 -6.96 36.63
CA ARG A 396 -15.69 -5.65 35.99
C ARG A 396 -15.95 -5.69 34.50
N TRP A 397 -16.01 -6.87 33.92
CA TRP A 397 -16.45 -7.06 32.53
C TRP A 397 -17.97 -7.09 32.47
N VAL A 398 -18.60 -6.07 31.90
CA VAL A 398 -20.06 -5.93 31.81
C VAL A 398 -20.63 -6.25 30.42
N GLY A 399 -19.79 -6.78 29.53
CA GLY A 399 -20.17 -7.05 28.13
C GLY A 399 -20.07 -5.84 27.21
N ILE A 400 -20.27 -6.08 25.93
CA ILE A 400 -20.34 -5.04 24.91
C ILE A 400 -21.76 -4.46 24.93
N ALA A 401 -21.90 -3.13 25.08
CA ALA A 401 -23.19 -2.49 24.89
C ALA A 401 -23.66 -2.74 23.45
N ALA A 402 -24.91 -3.17 23.29
CA ALA A 402 -25.48 -3.34 21.96
C ALA A 402 -25.48 -1.97 21.25
N GLU A 403 -24.74 -1.85 20.13
CA GLU A 403 -24.88 -0.70 19.27
C GLU A 403 -26.31 -0.63 18.73
N PRO A 404 -26.90 0.57 18.62
CA PRO A 404 -28.12 0.73 17.85
C PRO A 404 -27.80 0.30 16.40
N ALA A 405 -28.61 -0.64 15.88
CA ALA A 405 -28.45 -1.13 14.52
C ALA A 405 -28.33 0.07 13.56
N GLU A 406 -27.21 0.18 12.85
CA GLU A 406 -27.07 1.16 11.78
C GLU A 406 -28.19 0.90 10.78
N THR A 407 -29.04 1.89 10.57
CA THR A 407 -30.08 1.84 9.54
C THR A 407 -29.34 1.76 8.19
N PRO A 408 -29.56 0.74 7.36
CA PRO A 408 -28.93 0.67 6.06
C PRO A 408 -29.25 1.95 5.30
N THR A 409 -28.21 2.67 4.86
CA THR A 409 -28.38 3.80 3.95
C THR A 409 -28.98 3.28 2.65
N GLU A 410 -30.08 3.86 2.19
CA GLU A 410 -30.89 3.51 1.02
C GLU A 410 -30.13 3.54 -0.33
N GLU A 411 -28.84 3.74 -0.34
CA GLU A 411 -28.01 3.85 -1.55
C GLU A 411 -27.56 2.50 -2.15
N ALA A 412 -27.83 1.38 -1.47
CA ALA A 412 -27.40 0.05 -1.94
C ALA A 412 -28.47 -0.73 -2.75
N ALA A 413 -29.60 -0.14 -3.09
CA ALA A 413 -30.69 -0.83 -3.79
C ALA A 413 -31.16 -0.07 -5.04
N LYS A 414 -30.29 0.05 -6.05
CA LYS A 414 -30.80 0.17 -7.44
C LYS A 414 -30.65 -1.21 -8.10
N PRO A 415 -31.75 -1.85 -8.52
CA PRO A 415 -31.68 -3.09 -9.29
C PRO A 415 -31.02 -2.78 -10.65
N ALA A 416 -30.11 -3.67 -11.06
CA ALA A 416 -29.53 -3.64 -12.38
C ALA A 416 -30.64 -3.65 -13.42
N THR A 417 -30.70 -2.65 -14.28
CA THR A 417 -31.54 -2.63 -15.46
C THR A 417 -31.12 -3.80 -16.35
N GLU A 418 -32.09 -4.60 -16.75
CA GLU A 418 -31.90 -5.69 -17.73
C GLU A 418 -31.24 -5.12 -19.02
N PRO A 419 -30.32 -5.87 -19.65
CA PRO A 419 -29.71 -5.42 -20.90
C PRO A 419 -30.77 -5.38 -21.99
N ASP A 420 -30.83 -4.25 -22.70
CA ASP A 420 -31.66 -4.04 -23.90
C ASP A 420 -31.40 -5.16 -24.93
N GLU A 421 -32.49 -5.64 -25.52
CA GLU A 421 -32.49 -6.68 -26.56
C GLU A 421 -31.55 -6.33 -27.72
N ALA A 422 -30.77 -7.32 -28.13
CA ALA A 422 -29.88 -7.23 -29.29
C ALA A 422 -30.65 -6.85 -30.57
N PRO A 423 -30.10 -5.99 -31.45
CA PRO A 423 -30.75 -5.65 -32.71
C PRO A 423 -30.81 -6.88 -33.66
N PRO A 424 -31.86 -7.00 -34.48
CA PRO A 424 -32.07 -8.17 -35.35
C PRO A 424 -31.01 -8.20 -36.44
N THR A 425 -30.51 -9.43 -36.71
CA THR A 425 -29.59 -9.75 -37.81
C THR A 425 -30.22 -9.40 -39.17
N PRO A 426 -29.47 -8.83 -40.15
CA PRO A 426 -29.93 -8.66 -41.51
C PRO A 426 -30.15 -10.00 -42.16
N LYS A 427 -31.31 -10.17 -42.81
CA LYS A 427 -31.56 -11.28 -43.72
C LYS A 427 -30.81 -11.02 -45.03
N ASP A 428 -30.04 -12.04 -45.44
CA ASP A 428 -29.48 -12.13 -46.80
C ASP A 428 -30.62 -12.10 -47.83
N ASP A 429 -30.47 -11.20 -48.81
CA ASP A 429 -30.94 -11.32 -50.19
C ASP A 429 -29.79 -11.03 -51.16
#